data_3253151cff99b9ca9b60173936c7e85d
#
_entry.id   3253151cff99b9ca9b60173936c7e85d
#
_cell.length_a   1.000
_cell.length_b   1.000
_cell.length_c   1.000
_cell.angle_alpha   90.00
_cell.angle_beta   90.00
_cell.angle_gamma   90.00
#
_symmetry.space_group_name_H-M   'P 1'
#
loop_
_entity.id
_entity.type
_entity.pdbx_description
1 polymer ?
#
loop_
_entity_poly.entity_id
_entity_poly.type
_entity_poly.pdbx_seq_one_letter_code
_entity_poly.pdbx_strand_id
1 'polypeptide(L)'
;QFKVEVSRVKKNALNACDFSVTLTNGAANNDHDMHYLFGESEGSQPSHPHEDVHHEEHHHHHHHEHRHLSDIENLIDQTNATVKAKALAKQIFRIVAEAESKAHGVSIQEVHFHEVGALDSIVDILSVAVLIDDLKIDRTIVTALGEGFGEIRCQHGILPIPVPAVSHIAEAYGLTLSHINCKGEFITPTGAAIVAALKPEYTLPNQY
;
A
#
# COMPACT_ATOMS: atom_id res chain seq x y z
N GLN A 1 10.04 -3.41 17.10
CA GLN A 1 9.14 -2.43 17.77
C GLN A 1 9.00 -1.21 16.87
N PHE A 2 7.84 -0.62 16.85
CA PHE A 2 7.53 0.61 16.11
C PHE A 2 6.77 1.59 17.00
N LYS A 3 6.79 2.86 16.62
CA LYS A 3 6.03 3.94 17.25
C LYS A 3 5.06 4.50 16.22
N VAL A 4 3.82 4.72 16.63
CA VAL A 4 2.81 5.41 15.85
C VAL A 4 2.63 6.81 16.40
N GLU A 5 2.64 7.80 15.53
CA GLU A 5 2.34 9.19 15.85
C GLU A 5 1.20 9.69 14.98
N VAL A 6 0.27 10.41 15.59
CA VAL A 6 -0.85 11.04 14.90
C VAL A 6 -0.73 12.55 15.11
N SER A 7 -0.62 13.28 14.03
CA SER A 7 -0.46 14.73 14.07
C SER A 7 -1.42 15.48 13.13
N ARG A 8 -1.49 16.79 13.27
CA ARG A 8 -2.24 17.66 12.36
C ARG A 8 -1.28 18.38 11.46
N VAL A 9 -1.45 18.24 10.16
CA VAL A 9 -0.62 18.89 9.14
C VAL A 9 -1.48 19.70 8.18
N LYS A 10 -0.87 20.68 7.53
CA LYS A 10 -1.52 21.42 6.44
C LYS A 10 -0.98 20.93 5.10
N LYS A 11 -1.85 20.40 4.26
CA LYS A 11 -1.56 20.05 2.86
C LYS A 11 -2.39 20.95 1.96
N ASN A 12 -1.76 21.80 1.16
CA ASN A 12 -2.45 22.75 0.25
C ASN A 12 -3.61 23.51 0.94
N ALA A 13 -3.34 24.11 2.10
CA ALA A 13 -4.30 24.81 2.96
C ALA A 13 -5.40 23.96 3.62
N LEU A 14 -5.47 22.67 3.36
CA LEU A 14 -6.38 21.74 4.04
C LEU A 14 -5.75 21.21 5.33
N ASN A 15 -6.54 21.18 6.41
CA ASN A 15 -6.13 20.45 7.61
C ASN A 15 -6.28 18.96 7.37
N ALA A 16 -5.17 18.25 7.46
CA ALA A 16 -5.12 16.79 7.34
C ALA A 16 -4.66 16.14 8.64
N CYS A 17 -5.01 14.89 8.81
CA CYS A 17 -4.44 14.01 9.83
C CYS A 17 -3.25 13.31 9.20
N ASP A 18 -2.10 13.38 9.86
CA ASP A 18 -0.91 12.65 9.50
C ASP A 18 -0.74 11.46 10.44
N PHE A 19 -0.63 10.28 9.87
CA PHE A 19 -0.41 9.02 10.59
C PHE A 19 0.97 8.51 10.21
N SER A 20 1.90 8.57 11.15
CA SER A 20 3.30 8.22 10.92
C SER A 20 3.69 6.98 11.71
N VAL A 21 4.38 6.05 11.06
CA VAL A 21 4.94 4.85 11.66
C VAL A 21 6.46 4.94 11.64
N THR A 22 7.10 4.89 12.80
CA THR A 22 8.56 4.96 12.92
C THR A 22 9.10 3.69 13.56
N LEU A 23 10.12 3.09 12.95
CA LEU A 23 10.80 1.93 13.49
C LEU A 23 11.77 2.34 14.62
N THR A 24 11.71 1.64 15.76
CA THR A 24 12.52 2.00 16.94
C THR A 24 13.96 1.49 16.87
N ASN A 25 14.27 0.61 15.92
CA ASN A 25 15.60 0.00 15.74
C ASN A 25 16.49 0.73 14.73
N GLY A 26 16.13 1.94 14.29
CA GLY A 26 16.89 2.74 13.34
C GLY A 26 16.92 2.17 11.90
N ALA A 27 16.19 1.12 11.60
CA ALA A 27 15.96 0.70 10.23
C ALA A 27 15.21 1.82 9.51
N ALA A 28 15.70 2.20 8.34
CA ALA A 28 15.03 3.20 7.53
C ALA A 28 13.60 2.70 7.24
N ASN A 29 12.63 3.53 7.57
CA ASN A 29 11.30 3.36 7.03
C ASN A 29 11.48 3.54 5.53
N ASN A 30 11.23 2.50 4.73
CA ASN A 30 11.21 2.64 3.27
C ASN A 30 9.89 3.32 2.89
N ASP A 31 9.67 4.49 3.44
CA ASP A 31 8.73 5.43 2.88
C ASP A 31 9.23 5.66 1.46
N HIS A 32 8.46 5.21 0.50
CA HIS A 32 8.80 5.37 -0.90
C HIS A 32 9.07 6.85 -1.11
N ASP A 33 10.31 7.18 -1.43
CA ASP A 33 10.68 8.53 -1.79
C ASP A 33 9.70 9.00 -2.86
N MET A 34 8.80 9.89 -2.48
CA MET A 34 7.72 10.40 -3.34
C MET A 34 8.27 11.10 -4.59
N HIS A 35 9.57 11.34 -4.65
CA HIS A 35 10.26 11.91 -5.80
C HIS A 35 10.03 11.16 -7.11
N TYR A 36 9.89 9.83 -7.07
CA TYR A 36 9.63 9.08 -8.29
C TYR A 36 8.17 9.14 -8.76
N LEU A 37 7.22 9.47 -7.85
CA LEU A 37 5.80 9.59 -8.18
C LEU A 37 5.47 10.92 -8.87
N PHE A 38 6.21 11.98 -8.55
CA PHE A 38 5.89 13.33 -9.04
C PHE A 38 6.74 13.81 -10.22
N GLY A 39 7.70 13.00 -10.69
CA GLY A 39 8.61 13.38 -11.79
C GLY A 39 9.49 14.58 -11.40
N GLU A 40 10.74 14.55 -11.80
CA GLU A 40 11.60 15.73 -11.70
C GLU A 40 10.94 16.87 -12.49
N SER A 41 10.60 17.96 -11.81
CA SER A 41 10.33 19.22 -12.48
C SER A 41 11.62 19.62 -13.21
N GLU A 42 11.60 19.61 -14.54
CA GLU A 42 12.67 20.16 -15.36
C GLU A 42 12.95 21.61 -14.94
N GLY A 43 14.05 21.83 -14.28
CA GLY A 43 14.51 23.17 -13.95
C GLY A 43 15.53 23.23 -12.85
N SER A 44 16.80 23.02 -13.20
CA SER A 44 18.00 23.64 -12.64
C SER A 44 19.17 22.67 -12.58
N GLN A 45 19.93 22.56 -13.66
CA GLN A 45 21.31 22.11 -13.57
C GLN A 45 22.17 23.22 -12.96
N PRO A 46 22.86 22.98 -11.85
CA PRO A 46 24.08 23.72 -11.53
C PRO A 46 25.25 23.02 -12.23
N SER A 47 25.87 23.71 -13.16
CA SER A 47 27.16 23.36 -13.72
C SER A 47 28.24 23.38 -12.64
N HIS A 48 28.86 22.25 -12.34
CA HIS A 48 30.12 22.18 -11.61
C HIS A 48 31.18 21.45 -12.40
N PRO A 49 32.44 21.95 -12.39
CA PRO A 49 33.54 21.40 -13.18
C PRO A 49 34.05 20.07 -12.57
N HIS A 50 34.48 19.19 -13.47
CA HIS A 50 35.11 17.92 -13.16
C HIS A 50 36.37 18.11 -12.32
N GLU A 51 36.40 17.53 -11.14
CA GLU A 51 37.60 17.08 -10.47
C GLU A 51 37.46 15.57 -10.20
N ASP A 52 38.36 14.79 -10.77
CA ASP A 52 38.46 13.35 -10.60
C ASP A 52 38.85 13.04 -9.14
N VAL A 53 37.89 12.57 -8.34
CA VAL A 53 38.13 11.95 -7.06
C VAL A 53 37.58 10.53 -7.09
N HIS A 54 38.47 9.54 -7.03
CA HIS A 54 38.10 8.14 -6.83
C HIS A 54 37.31 8.00 -5.54
N HIS A 55 36.00 7.87 -5.64
CA HIS A 55 35.14 7.40 -4.56
C HIS A 55 34.96 5.90 -4.71
N GLU A 56 35.47 5.14 -3.74
CA GLU A 56 35.09 3.75 -3.52
C GLU A 56 33.57 3.73 -3.27
N GLU A 57 32.83 3.16 -4.21
CA GLU A 57 31.38 2.93 -4.07
C GLU A 57 31.17 1.88 -2.97
N HIS A 58 30.86 2.35 -1.75
CA HIS A 58 30.25 1.51 -0.75
C HIS A 58 28.80 1.23 -1.18
N HIS A 59 28.61 0.12 -1.90
CA HIS A 59 27.29 -0.45 -2.11
C HIS A 59 26.71 -0.84 -0.76
N HIS A 60 25.90 0.04 -0.17
CA HIS A 60 24.99 -0.33 0.89
C HIS A 60 23.93 -1.25 0.29
N HIS A 61 24.15 -2.56 0.41
CA HIS A 61 23.10 -3.54 0.18
C HIS A 61 22.04 -3.33 1.27
N HIS A 62 20.99 -2.61 0.95
CA HIS A 62 19.78 -2.60 1.75
C HIS A 62 19.18 -4.01 1.64
N HIS A 63 19.32 -4.80 2.70
CA HIS A 63 18.58 -6.05 2.86
C HIS A 63 17.10 -5.70 3.00
N HIS A 64 16.36 -5.72 1.88
CA HIS A 64 14.92 -5.77 1.94
C HIS A 64 14.54 -7.12 2.54
N GLU A 65 13.94 -7.10 3.73
CA GLU A 65 13.37 -8.31 4.31
C GLU A 65 12.15 -8.71 3.46
N HIS A 66 12.35 -9.63 2.53
CA HIS A 66 11.26 -10.25 1.78
C HIS A 66 10.49 -11.16 2.73
N ARG A 67 9.22 -10.83 2.98
CA ARG A 67 8.33 -11.63 3.82
C ARG A 67 7.35 -12.40 2.96
N HIS A 68 7.15 -13.66 3.33
CA HIS A 68 6.07 -14.47 2.79
C HIS A 68 4.77 -14.22 3.56
N LEU A 69 3.64 -14.62 2.97
CA LEU A 69 2.33 -14.50 3.62
C LEU A 69 2.31 -15.13 5.02
N SER A 70 2.95 -16.29 5.19
CA SER A 70 3.06 -16.99 6.47
C SER A 70 3.76 -16.17 7.55
N ASP A 71 4.79 -15.41 7.17
CA ASP A 71 5.55 -14.58 8.11
C ASP A 71 4.69 -13.42 8.61
N ILE A 72 3.94 -12.80 7.70
CA ILE A 72 3.00 -11.72 8.00
C ILE A 72 1.86 -12.23 8.89
N GLU A 73 1.26 -13.38 8.57
CA GLU A 73 0.22 -13.98 9.38
C GLU A 73 0.70 -14.28 10.81
N ASN A 74 1.94 -14.77 10.96
CA ASN A 74 2.56 -15.00 12.25
C ASN A 74 2.77 -13.70 13.06
N LEU A 75 3.20 -12.62 12.37
CA LEU A 75 3.34 -11.31 13.00
C LEU A 75 1.99 -10.78 13.50
N ILE A 76 0.93 -10.91 12.69
CA ILE A 76 -0.43 -10.53 13.07
C ILE A 76 -0.90 -11.32 14.30
N ASP A 77 -0.61 -12.63 14.35
CA ASP A 77 -1.00 -13.48 15.48
C ASP A 77 -0.34 -13.07 16.81
N GLN A 78 0.87 -12.54 16.74
CA GLN A 78 1.61 -12.07 17.92
C GLN A 78 1.11 -10.72 18.47
N THR A 79 0.24 -10.01 17.75
CA THR A 79 -0.30 -8.72 18.21
C THR A 79 -1.36 -8.92 19.29
N ASN A 80 -1.67 -7.85 20.02
CA ASN A 80 -2.77 -7.82 21.01
C ASN A 80 -4.12 -7.43 20.38
N ALA A 81 -4.24 -7.43 19.05
CA ALA A 81 -5.49 -7.13 18.36
C ALA A 81 -6.55 -8.22 18.65
N THR A 82 -7.81 -7.88 18.50
CA THR A 82 -8.93 -8.83 18.66
C THR A 82 -8.87 -9.94 17.61
N VAL A 83 -9.55 -11.05 17.88
CA VAL A 83 -9.67 -12.17 16.93
C VAL A 83 -10.27 -11.70 15.61
N LYS A 84 -11.26 -10.80 15.63
CA LYS A 84 -11.88 -10.24 14.44
C LYS A 84 -10.93 -9.38 13.63
N ALA A 85 -10.22 -8.46 14.27
CA ALA A 85 -9.23 -7.61 13.61
C ALA A 85 -8.11 -8.44 12.97
N LYS A 86 -7.57 -9.44 13.68
CA LYS A 86 -6.58 -10.37 13.13
C LYS A 86 -7.10 -11.12 11.91
N ALA A 87 -8.33 -11.63 11.98
CA ALA A 87 -8.94 -12.35 10.87
C ALA A 87 -9.13 -11.46 9.64
N LEU A 88 -9.59 -10.22 9.84
CA LEU A 88 -9.74 -9.24 8.75
C LEU A 88 -8.38 -8.87 8.14
N ALA A 89 -7.37 -8.55 8.95
CA ALA A 89 -6.04 -8.23 8.47
C ALA A 89 -5.44 -9.37 7.63
N LYS A 90 -5.51 -10.61 8.12
CA LYS A 90 -5.05 -11.78 7.36
C LYS A 90 -5.82 -11.98 6.05
N GLN A 91 -7.14 -11.73 6.05
CA GLN A 91 -7.95 -11.81 4.84
C GLN A 91 -7.48 -10.77 3.81
N ILE A 92 -7.20 -9.53 4.22
CA ILE A 92 -6.67 -8.48 3.33
C ILE A 92 -5.34 -8.92 2.72
N PHE A 93 -4.39 -9.42 3.52
CA PHE A 93 -3.11 -9.91 3.01
C PHE A 93 -3.25 -11.09 2.05
N ARG A 94 -4.18 -12.02 2.30
CA ARG A 94 -4.46 -13.12 1.36
C ARG A 94 -4.97 -12.63 0.02
N ILE A 95 -5.88 -11.66 0.02
CA ILE A 95 -6.39 -11.05 -1.21
C ILE A 95 -5.25 -10.43 -2.02
N VAL A 96 -4.34 -9.69 -1.36
CA VAL A 96 -3.16 -9.15 -2.05
C VAL A 96 -2.27 -10.28 -2.56
N ALA A 97 -1.98 -11.30 -1.73
CA ALA A 97 -1.14 -12.44 -2.13
C ALA A 97 -1.70 -13.20 -3.34
N GLU A 98 -3.02 -13.44 -3.38
CA GLU A 98 -3.70 -14.07 -4.52
C GLU A 98 -3.56 -13.24 -5.79
N ALA A 99 -3.70 -11.91 -5.69
CA ALA A 99 -3.57 -11.00 -6.82
C ALA A 99 -2.12 -10.93 -7.33
N GLU A 100 -1.14 -10.84 -6.44
CA GLU A 100 0.29 -10.85 -6.77
C GLU A 100 0.72 -12.20 -7.36
N SER A 101 0.25 -13.31 -6.79
CA SER A 101 0.46 -14.67 -7.34
C SER A 101 0.02 -14.74 -8.81
N LYS A 102 -1.16 -14.19 -9.12
CA LYS A 102 -1.72 -14.16 -10.46
C LYS A 102 -0.93 -13.21 -11.38
N ALA A 103 -0.54 -12.04 -10.88
CA ALA A 103 0.23 -11.06 -11.64
C ALA A 103 1.64 -11.56 -11.99
N HIS A 104 2.28 -12.28 -11.08
CA HIS A 104 3.63 -12.82 -11.25
C HIS A 104 3.66 -14.23 -11.87
N GLY A 105 2.53 -14.92 -11.92
CA GLY A 105 2.46 -16.31 -12.43
C GLY A 105 3.18 -17.33 -11.54
N VAL A 106 3.24 -17.08 -10.22
CA VAL A 106 3.86 -17.95 -9.21
C VAL A 106 2.81 -18.48 -8.24
N SER A 107 3.13 -19.51 -7.46
CA SER A 107 2.23 -19.96 -6.40
C SER A 107 2.13 -18.93 -5.27
N ILE A 108 1.02 -18.92 -4.54
CA ILE A 108 0.81 -17.98 -3.42
C ILE A 108 1.88 -18.11 -2.33
N GLN A 109 2.46 -19.29 -2.17
CA GLN A 109 3.54 -19.57 -1.21
C GLN A 109 4.87 -18.98 -1.65
N GLU A 110 5.05 -18.75 -2.95
CA GLU A 110 6.25 -18.17 -3.55
C GLU A 110 6.15 -16.66 -3.73
N VAL A 111 4.99 -16.07 -3.41
CA VAL A 111 4.83 -14.62 -3.44
C VAL A 111 5.75 -13.99 -2.39
N HIS A 112 6.61 -13.11 -2.86
CA HIS A 112 7.39 -12.21 -2.03
C HIS A 112 6.76 -10.83 -2.06
N PHE A 113 6.35 -10.33 -0.92
CA PHE A 113 5.83 -8.97 -0.83
C PHE A 113 6.98 -7.98 -0.90
N HIS A 114 7.17 -7.37 -2.06
CA HIS A 114 8.22 -6.37 -2.27
C HIS A 114 7.83 -5.00 -1.71
N GLU A 115 6.56 -4.64 -1.82
CA GLU A 115 6.01 -3.34 -1.39
C GLU A 115 5.10 -3.48 -0.17
N VAL A 116 4.20 -4.47 -0.17
CA VAL A 116 3.19 -4.65 0.89
C VAL A 116 3.73 -5.46 2.09
N GLY A 117 4.92 -6.05 2.00
CA GLY A 117 5.57 -6.81 3.08
C GLY A 117 6.38 -5.95 4.04
N ALA A 118 6.54 -4.68 3.76
CA ALA A 118 7.20 -3.74 4.66
C ALA A 118 6.38 -3.54 5.95
N LEU A 119 7.03 -3.17 7.03
CA LEU A 119 6.38 -3.13 8.35
C LEU A 119 5.30 -2.03 8.42
N ASP A 120 5.48 -0.93 7.71
CA ASP A 120 4.51 0.15 7.57
C ASP A 120 3.19 -0.36 6.96
N SER A 121 3.25 -1.10 5.84
CA SER A 121 2.07 -1.70 5.22
C SER A 121 1.36 -2.70 6.14
N ILE A 122 2.13 -3.48 6.94
CA ILE A 122 1.56 -4.38 7.93
C ILE A 122 0.82 -3.58 9.02
N VAL A 123 1.42 -2.49 9.49
CA VAL A 123 0.79 -1.62 10.50
C VAL A 123 -0.45 -0.95 9.93
N ASP A 124 -0.43 -0.47 8.69
CA ASP A 124 -1.56 0.18 8.04
C ASP A 124 -2.75 -0.78 7.90
N ILE A 125 -2.54 -1.96 7.36
CA ILE A 125 -3.60 -2.97 7.20
C ILE A 125 -4.15 -3.42 8.55
N LEU A 126 -3.27 -3.67 9.53
CA LEU A 126 -3.70 -4.05 10.87
C LEU A 126 -4.46 -2.92 11.56
N SER A 127 -4.03 -1.66 11.40
CA SER A 127 -4.71 -0.50 11.95
C SER A 127 -6.12 -0.33 11.37
N VAL A 128 -6.27 -0.48 10.06
CA VAL A 128 -7.60 -0.48 9.42
C VAL A 128 -8.47 -1.58 10.01
N ALA A 129 -7.97 -2.80 10.14
CA ALA A 129 -8.72 -3.92 10.69
C ALA A 129 -9.14 -3.70 12.15
N VAL A 130 -8.26 -3.13 12.97
CA VAL A 130 -8.56 -2.75 14.37
C VAL A 130 -9.62 -1.67 14.42
N LEU A 131 -9.52 -0.63 13.60
CA LEU A 131 -10.50 0.47 13.58
C LEU A 131 -11.88 0.00 13.11
N ILE A 132 -11.96 -0.87 12.09
CA ILE A 132 -13.21 -1.45 11.62
C ILE A 132 -13.90 -2.26 12.74
N ASP A 133 -13.13 -3.05 13.49
CA ASP A 133 -13.66 -3.83 14.61
C ASP A 133 -14.06 -2.95 15.80
N ASP A 134 -13.23 -1.97 16.17
CA ASP A 134 -13.49 -1.06 17.29
C ASP A 134 -14.74 -0.18 17.05
N LEU A 135 -14.87 0.36 15.85
CA LEU A 135 -16.03 1.13 15.42
C LEU A 135 -17.28 0.27 15.19
N LYS A 136 -17.14 -1.07 15.27
CA LYS A 136 -18.24 -2.05 15.07
C LYS A 136 -18.94 -1.85 13.73
N ILE A 137 -18.17 -1.62 12.68
CA ILE A 137 -18.69 -1.47 11.33
C ILE A 137 -19.18 -2.84 10.87
N ASP A 138 -20.45 -2.95 10.60
CA ASP A 138 -21.13 -4.16 10.16
C ASP A 138 -21.60 -4.08 8.69
N ARG A 139 -21.58 -2.87 8.11
CA ARG A 139 -22.02 -2.62 6.75
C ARG A 139 -21.13 -1.59 6.06
N THR A 140 -20.72 -1.90 4.85
CA THR A 140 -19.93 -1.01 3.99
C THR A 140 -20.65 -0.82 2.67
N ILE A 141 -20.63 0.38 2.11
CA ILE A 141 -21.20 0.68 0.81
C ILE A 141 -20.15 1.34 -0.05
N VAL A 142 -19.87 0.76 -1.21
CA VAL A 142 -18.90 1.27 -2.19
C VAL A 142 -19.54 1.19 -3.56
N THR A 143 -20.07 2.28 -4.07
CA THR A 143 -20.76 2.29 -5.37
C THR A 143 -19.83 2.10 -6.55
N ALA A 144 -18.63 2.71 -6.49
CA ALA A 144 -17.54 2.52 -7.42
C ALA A 144 -16.24 3.04 -6.81
N LEU A 145 -15.12 2.53 -7.28
CA LEU A 145 -13.78 3.04 -6.97
C LEU A 145 -13.29 3.88 -8.12
N GLY A 146 -12.95 5.14 -7.87
CA GLY A 146 -12.43 6.05 -8.89
C GLY A 146 -10.97 5.72 -9.21
N GLU A 147 -10.68 5.33 -10.45
CA GLU A 147 -9.32 5.02 -10.92
C GLU A 147 -8.88 5.96 -12.03
N GLY A 148 -7.64 6.39 -11.97
CA GLY A 148 -7.03 7.24 -12.97
C GLY A 148 -6.53 6.50 -14.19
N PHE A 149 -5.57 7.09 -14.89
CA PHE A 149 -4.99 6.49 -16.09
C PHE A 149 -3.51 6.80 -16.22
N GLY A 150 -2.84 6.08 -17.12
CA GLY A 150 -1.44 6.28 -17.46
C GLY A 150 -0.57 5.13 -16.99
N GLU A 151 0.58 5.48 -16.46
CA GLU A 151 1.60 4.54 -16.01
C GLU A 151 2.15 4.98 -14.66
N ILE A 152 2.56 4.01 -13.84
CA ILE A 152 3.25 4.23 -12.58
C ILE A 152 4.60 3.50 -12.60
N ARG A 153 5.62 4.12 -12.03
CA ARG A 153 6.92 3.48 -11.79
C ARG A 153 6.93 2.91 -10.39
N CYS A 154 7.22 1.62 -10.29
CA CYS A 154 7.34 0.90 -9.02
C CYS A 154 8.58 -0.03 -9.05
N GLN A 155 8.76 -0.88 -8.05
CA GLN A 155 9.88 -1.84 -8.02
C GLN A 155 9.85 -2.83 -9.19
N HIS A 156 8.67 -3.09 -9.78
CA HIS A 156 8.49 -3.94 -10.97
C HIS A 156 8.74 -3.21 -12.30
N GLY A 157 9.20 -1.95 -12.24
CA GLY A 157 9.36 -1.10 -13.41
C GLY A 157 8.16 -0.22 -13.67
N ILE A 158 7.83 0.02 -14.95
CA ILE A 158 6.71 0.85 -15.36
C ILE A 158 5.50 -0.06 -15.61
N LEU A 159 4.42 0.15 -14.87
CA LEU A 159 3.18 -0.59 -14.98
C LEU A 159 2.03 0.31 -15.46
N PRO A 160 1.06 -0.23 -16.19
CA PRO A 160 -0.15 0.50 -16.56
C PRO A 160 -1.06 0.71 -15.35
N ILE A 161 -1.91 1.73 -15.41
CA ILE A 161 -2.97 2.01 -14.42
C ILE A 161 -4.33 1.63 -15.02
N PRO A 162 -5.13 0.80 -14.30
CA PRO A 162 -4.85 0.15 -13.01
C PRO A 162 -3.73 -0.88 -13.10
N VAL A 163 -2.95 -1.02 -12.01
CA VAL A 163 -1.89 -2.03 -11.96
C VAL A 163 -2.47 -3.45 -11.99
N PRO A 164 -1.71 -4.47 -12.46
CA PRO A 164 -2.23 -5.83 -12.62
C PRO A 164 -2.88 -6.41 -11.36
N ALA A 165 -2.29 -6.20 -10.18
CA ALA A 165 -2.86 -6.69 -8.93
C ALA A 165 -4.24 -6.07 -8.63
N VAL A 166 -4.43 -4.76 -8.85
CA VAL A 166 -5.73 -4.09 -8.70
C VAL A 166 -6.77 -4.68 -9.66
N SER A 167 -6.38 -4.90 -10.92
CA SER A 167 -7.25 -5.50 -11.92
C SER A 167 -7.68 -6.91 -11.52
N HIS A 168 -6.77 -7.72 -10.98
CA HIS A 168 -7.06 -9.07 -10.51
C HIS A 168 -7.98 -9.09 -9.29
N ILE A 169 -7.79 -8.16 -8.33
CA ILE A 169 -8.69 -8.03 -7.18
C ILE A 169 -10.08 -7.60 -7.65
N ALA A 170 -10.16 -6.60 -8.53
CA ALA A 170 -11.44 -6.10 -9.04
C ALA A 170 -12.22 -7.21 -9.76
N GLU A 171 -11.55 -8.01 -10.61
CA GLU A 171 -12.14 -9.15 -11.29
C GLU A 171 -12.63 -10.22 -10.30
N ALA A 172 -11.78 -10.61 -9.34
CA ALA A 172 -12.07 -11.72 -8.43
C ALA A 172 -13.21 -11.39 -7.44
N TYR A 173 -13.31 -10.14 -7.03
CA TYR A 173 -14.25 -9.70 -5.99
C TYR A 173 -15.39 -8.81 -6.52
N GLY A 174 -15.48 -8.63 -7.83
CA GLY A 174 -16.55 -7.87 -8.47
C GLY A 174 -16.54 -6.39 -8.14
N LEU A 175 -15.35 -5.78 -7.90
CA LEU A 175 -15.24 -4.36 -7.61
C LEU A 175 -15.50 -3.55 -8.88
N THR A 176 -16.33 -2.50 -8.76
CA THR A 176 -16.58 -1.60 -9.87
C THR A 176 -15.51 -0.49 -9.88
N LEU A 177 -14.68 -0.46 -10.94
CA LEU A 177 -13.74 0.62 -11.20
C LEU A 177 -14.42 1.66 -12.09
N SER A 178 -14.38 2.92 -11.68
CA SER A 178 -14.91 4.06 -12.42
C SER A 178 -13.75 4.90 -12.91
N HIS A 179 -13.63 5.06 -14.23
CA HIS A 179 -12.59 5.89 -14.81
C HIS A 179 -12.78 7.37 -14.45
N ILE A 180 -11.73 7.98 -13.88
CA ILE A 180 -11.65 9.43 -13.66
C ILE A 180 -10.62 10.03 -14.61
N ASN A 181 -10.93 11.22 -15.15
CA ASN A 181 -10.01 11.90 -16.07
C ASN A 181 -8.87 12.60 -15.32
N CYS A 182 -8.06 11.80 -14.62
CA CYS A 182 -6.90 12.26 -13.88
C CYS A 182 -5.74 11.28 -14.08
N LYS A 183 -4.55 11.80 -14.37
CA LYS A 183 -3.36 10.97 -14.52
C LYS A 183 -2.84 10.55 -13.13
N GLY A 184 -2.59 9.27 -12.95
CA GLY A 184 -2.03 8.69 -11.72
C GLY A 184 -2.84 7.51 -11.21
N GLU A 185 -2.25 6.77 -10.27
CA GLU A 185 -2.88 5.68 -9.54
C GLU A 185 -3.68 6.25 -8.35
N PHE A 186 -4.94 5.88 -8.26
CA PHE A 186 -5.85 6.27 -7.18
C PHE A 186 -6.30 5.08 -6.35
N ILE A 187 -6.12 3.88 -6.89
CA ILE A 187 -6.47 2.63 -6.22
C ILE A 187 -5.23 1.76 -6.19
N THR A 188 -4.66 1.60 -4.99
CA THR A 188 -3.53 0.68 -4.76
C THR A 188 -4.03 -0.75 -4.53
N PRO A 189 -3.18 -1.79 -4.71
CA PRO A 189 -3.52 -3.17 -4.36
C PRO A 189 -4.02 -3.32 -2.93
N THR A 190 -3.38 -2.64 -1.97
CA THR A 190 -3.81 -2.62 -0.56
C THR A 190 -5.21 -2.03 -0.39
N GLY A 191 -5.48 -0.88 -1.02
CA GLY A 191 -6.80 -0.23 -0.96
C GLY A 191 -7.90 -1.11 -1.56
N ALA A 192 -7.65 -1.70 -2.73
CA ALA A 192 -8.58 -2.63 -3.37
C ALA A 192 -8.84 -3.86 -2.50
N ALA A 193 -7.80 -4.43 -1.88
CA ALA A 193 -7.93 -5.59 -1.00
C ALA A 193 -8.72 -5.29 0.28
N ILE A 194 -8.54 -4.11 0.87
CA ILE A 194 -9.35 -3.66 2.02
C ILE A 194 -10.82 -3.62 1.64
N VAL A 195 -11.16 -2.97 0.51
CA VAL A 195 -12.55 -2.90 0.04
C VAL A 195 -13.11 -4.30 -0.23
N ALA A 196 -12.36 -5.16 -0.91
CA ALA A 196 -12.76 -6.53 -1.20
C ALA A 196 -13.03 -7.34 0.07
N ALA A 197 -12.17 -7.22 1.09
CA ALA A 197 -12.30 -7.93 2.37
C ALA A 197 -13.54 -7.52 3.15
N LEU A 198 -13.98 -6.25 3.03
CA LEU A 198 -15.17 -5.73 3.67
C LEU A 198 -16.47 -6.16 2.99
N LYS A 199 -16.42 -6.78 1.79
CA LYS A 199 -17.58 -7.28 1.03
C LYS A 199 -18.67 -6.23 0.90
N PRO A 200 -18.40 -5.07 0.30
CA PRO A 200 -19.31 -3.95 0.30
C PRO A 200 -20.58 -4.23 -0.51
N GLU A 201 -21.63 -3.52 -0.17
CA GLU A 201 -22.80 -3.36 -1.03
C GLU A 201 -22.47 -2.28 -2.10
N TYR A 202 -22.97 -2.48 -3.32
CA TYR A 202 -22.67 -1.58 -4.44
C TYR A 202 -23.80 -0.60 -4.75
N THR A 203 -24.88 -0.65 -3.99
CA THR A 203 -26.05 0.20 -4.19
C THR A 203 -26.28 1.07 -2.97
N LEU A 204 -26.44 2.37 -3.19
CA LEU A 204 -26.82 3.28 -2.13
C LEU A 204 -28.25 2.95 -1.63
N PRO A 205 -28.49 2.95 -0.32
CA PRO A 205 -29.83 2.84 0.21
C PRO A 205 -30.66 4.06 -0.17
N ASN A 206 -31.99 3.88 -0.26
CA ASN A 206 -32.88 4.98 -0.59
C ASN A 206 -32.92 6.08 0.49
N GLN A 207 -32.50 5.75 1.71
CA GLN A 207 -32.36 6.67 2.84
C GLN A 207 -31.09 6.34 3.61
N TYR A 208 -30.29 7.35 3.96
CA TYR A 208 -29.04 7.26 4.73
C TYR A 208 -28.83 8.51 5.58
#